data_d13963eac051a6c30325e2768d69fcfa
#
_entry.id   d13963eac051a6c30325e2768d69fcfa
#
_cell.length_a   1.000
_cell.length_b   1.000
_cell.length_c   1.000
_cell.angle_alpha   90.00
_cell.angle_beta   90.00
_cell.angle_gamma   90.00
#
_symmetry.space_group_name_H-M   'P 1'
#
loop_
_entity.id
_entity.type
_entity.pdbx_description
1 polymer ?
#
loop_
_entity_poly.entity_id
_entity_poly.type
_entity_poly.pdbx_seq_one_letter_code
_entity_poly.pdbx_strand_id
1 'polypeptide(L)'
;MNFGGMGGGLDDLLGQMFGGGGGMGGMGGMPRQPRRQAPRQQPKAATINVGLDITMQQAEEGGEFTFSYKRFKRQGTSMETKRTTMKLRLKPGATHGTTKTLKGQGHDHPEGERGDVVVTVRIDAGEHFRWEGDQLVQEVPVPYSVMMLGGKVSVELLSGKTGNLSVDPMTQVGDRRRMAKAGYNGGDLTLEFILADHDNLTKTQQKALRDLGKTGL
;
A
#
# COMPACT_ATOMS: atom_id res chain seq x y z
N MET A 1 28.89 28.94 36.49
CA MET A 1 29.91 29.59 35.68
C MET A 1 29.64 29.32 34.20
N ASN A 2 29.33 30.33 33.54
CA ASN A 2 29.29 30.63 32.12
C ASN A 2 28.48 29.73 31.17
N PHE A 3 27.25 30.15 30.98
CA PHE A 3 26.44 29.91 29.80
C PHE A 3 26.85 30.92 28.69
N GLY A 4 27.36 30.46 27.61
CA GLY A 4 27.58 31.23 26.38
C GLY A 4 27.16 30.32 25.23
N GLY A 5 26.09 30.56 24.55
CA GLY A 5 25.88 31.47 23.48
C GLY A 5 25.75 30.64 22.20
N MET A 6 24.55 30.20 21.88
CA MET A 6 24.23 29.58 20.57
C MET A 6 23.08 30.39 19.96
N GLY A 7 23.46 31.51 19.39
CA GLY A 7 22.59 32.41 18.64
C GLY A 7 23.38 32.94 17.46
N GLY A 8 23.32 32.31 16.33
CA GLY A 8 24.01 32.75 15.14
C GLY A 8 23.70 31.92 13.93
N GLY A 9 22.48 32.01 13.40
CA GLY A 9 22.13 31.27 12.20
C GLY A 9 20.97 31.80 11.40
N LEU A 10 20.19 32.71 11.96
CA LEU A 10 19.01 33.24 11.27
C LEU A 10 19.23 34.66 10.74
N ASP A 11 20.14 35.46 11.33
CA ASP A 11 20.47 36.81 10.88
C ASP A 11 21.29 36.82 9.58
N ASP A 12 22.12 35.80 9.35
CA ASP A 12 22.93 35.71 8.13
C ASP A 12 22.07 35.39 6.89
N LEU A 13 20.99 34.65 7.08
CA LEU A 13 20.05 34.28 6.00
C LEU A 13 19.13 35.45 5.62
N LEU A 14 18.78 36.33 6.59
CA LEU A 14 17.96 37.51 6.33
C LEU A 14 18.78 38.63 5.67
N GLY A 15 20.06 38.76 6.01
CA GLY A 15 20.97 39.74 5.41
C GLY A 15 21.22 39.54 3.92
N GLN A 16 21.19 38.29 3.45
CA GLN A 16 21.39 37.95 2.05
C GLN A 16 20.16 38.21 1.17
N MET A 17 18.97 38.36 1.78
CA MET A 17 17.72 38.53 1.07
C MET A 17 17.28 40.01 0.96
N PHE A 18 17.80 40.92 1.80
CA PHE A 18 17.37 42.30 1.86
C PHE A 18 18.48 43.36 1.72
N GLY A 19 19.78 42.98 1.55
CA GLY A 19 20.90 43.89 1.52
C GLY A 19 21.49 44.11 0.14
N GLY A 20 20.81 44.81 -0.74
CA GLY A 20 21.30 45.15 -2.06
C GLY A 20 20.93 46.54 -2.51
N GLY A 21 21.42 47.52 -1.87
CA GLY A 21 21.28 48.94 -2.27
C GLY A 21 22.62 49.66 -2.38
N GLY A 22 23.00 50.11 -3.59
CA GLY A 22 23.86 51.24 -3.81
C GLY A 22 25.34 50.97 -4.06
N GLY A 23 25.82 51.23 -5.27
CA GLY A 23 27.23 51.32 -5.63
C GLY A 23 27.42 51.60 -7.12
N MET A 24 27.62 52.87 -7.42
CA MET A 24 27.86 53.46 -8.74
C MET A 24 29.22 53.09 -9.31
N GLY A 25 29.28 52.80 -10.64
CA GLY A 25 30.48 53.05 -11.45
C GLY A 25 31.06 51.82 -12.18
N GLY A 26 31.18 51.88 -13.51
CA GLY A 26 32.17 51.15 -14.25
C GLY A 26 31.69 50.49 -15.54
N MET A 27 31.86 51.15 -16.64
CA MET A 27 31.87 50.75 -18.04
C MET A 27 32.45 49.35 -18.29
N GLY A 28 31.74 48.51 -19.01
CA GLY A 28 32.21 47.26 -19.55
C GLY A 28 31.09 46.48 -20.20
N GLY A 29 30.85 46.70 -21.51
CA GLY A 29 29.85 46.00 -22.29
C GLY A 29 30.17 44.54 -22.48
N MET A 30 29.55 43.67 -21.68
CA MET A 30 29.46 42.24 -21.99
C MET A 30 28.10 41.97 -22.64
N PRO A 31 28.08 41.21 -23.76
CA PRO A 31 26.82 40.88 -24.40
C PRO A 31 26.00 40.02 -23.38
N ARG A 32 24.83 40.54 -22.99
CA ARG A 32 23.86 39.81 -22.19
C ARG A 32 23.44 38.60 -23.00
N GLN A 33 23.97 37.41 -22.64
CA GLN A 33 23.39 36.15 -23.12
C GLN A 33 21.90 36.16 -22.74
N PRO A 34 21.00 35.86 -23.70
CA PRO A 34 19.59 35.72 -23.38
C PRO A 34 19.46 34.57 -22.36
N ARG A 35 19.02 34.91 -21.13
CA ARG A 35 18.60 33.92 -20.16
C ARG A 35 17.58 33.05 -20.85
N ARG A 36 17.96 31.81 -21.20
CA ARG A 36 17.01 30.78 -21.62
C ARG A 36 15.99 30.68 -20.49
N GLN A 37 14.82 31.26 -20.69
CA GLN A 37 13.69 31.05 -19.81
C GLN A 37 13.45 29.55 -19.76
N ALA A 38 13.60 28.96 -18.58
CA ALA A 38 13.18 27.56 -18.36
C ALA A 38 11.73 27.43 -18.86
N PRO A 39 11.41 26.36 -19.60
CA PRO A 39 10.05 26.18 -20.10
C PRO A 39 9.09 26.28 -18.92
N ARG A 40 8.17 27.24 -18.95
CA ARG A 40 7.10 27.33 -17.96
C ARG A 40 6.32 26.04 -18.03
N GLN A 41 6.46 25.19 -17.02
CA GLN A 41 5.64 23.98 -16.92
C GLN A 41 4.19 24.44 -16.88
N GLN A 42 3.41 23.98 -17.83
CA GLN A 42 1.98 24.25 -17.85
C GLN A 42 1.33 23.62 -16.63
N PRO A 43 0.38 24.29 -15.97
CA PRO A 43 -0.32 23.72 -14.84
C PRO A 43 -1.01 22.41 -15.28
N LYS A 44 -0.89 21.37 -14.47
CA LYS A 44 -1.49 20.05 -14.73
C LYS A 44 -2.59 19.78 -13.72
N ALA A 45 -3.71 19.23 -14.16
CA ALA A 45 -4.79 18.81 -13.27
C ALA A 45 -4.36 17.69 -12.33
N ALA A 46 -5.06 17.56 -11.21
CA ALA A 46 -4.81 16.52 -10.21
C ALA A 46 -4.91 15.11 -10.80
N THR A 47 -4.08 14.20 -10.29
CA THR A 47 -4.11 12.78 -10.62
C THR A 47 -5.29 12.10 -9.92
N ILE A 48 -5.96 11.18 -10.62
CA ILE A 48 -7.03 10.35 -10.07
C ILE A 48 -6.45 8.98 -9.72
N ASN A 49 -6.62 8.54 -8.47
CA ASN A 49 -6.25 7.19 -8.06
C ASN A 49 -7.49 6.29 -8.10
N VAL A 50 -7.37 5.13 -8.75
CA VAL A 50 -8.45 4.14 -8.93
C VAL A 50 -7.94 2.77 -8.52
N GLY A 51 -8.71 2.05 -7.70
CA GLY A 51 -8.48 0.62 -7.44
C GLY A 51 -9.13 -0.23 -8.52
N LEU A 52 -8.41 -1.23 -8.99
CA LEU A 52 -8.93 -2.31 -9.83
C LEU A 52 -8.93 -3.58 -8.99
N ASP A 53 -10.12 -3.97 -8.53
CA ASP A 53 -10.31 -5.17 -7.73
C ASP A 53 -10.49 -6.37 -8.65
N ILE A 54 -9.66 -7.40 -8.47
CA ILE A 54 -9.66 -8.65 -9.24
C ILE A 54 -9.42 -9.84 -8.32
N THR A 55 -9.85 -11.04 -8.72
CA THR A 55 -9.54 -12.27 -8.00
C THR A 55 -8.12 -12.76 -8.28
N MET A 56 -7.59 -13.67 -7.45
CA MET A 56 -6.29 -14.30 -7.70
C MET A 56 -6.27 -15.03 -9.05
N GLN A 57 -7.32 -15.77 -9.37
CA GLN A 57 -7.42 -16.48 -10.65
C GLN A 57 -7.35 -15.51 -11.84
N GLN A 58 -8.10 -14.41 -11.77
CA GLN A 58 -8.07 -13.37 -12.81
C GLN A 58 -6.68 -12.72 -12.94
N ALA A 59 -5.96 -12.58 -11.83
CA ALA A 59 -4.61 -12.04 -11.86
C ALA A 59 -3.59 -13.04 -12.44
N GLU A 60 -3.77 -14.34 -12.19
CA GLU A 60 -2.94 -15.41 -12.78
C GLU A 60 -3.16 -15.56 -14.28
N GLU A 61 -4.40 -15.55 -14.73
CA GLU A 61 -4.76 -15.65 -16.15
C GLU A 61 -4.44 -14.35 -16.92
N GLY A 62 -4.50 -13.21 -16.25
CA GLY A 62 -4.41 -11.91 -16.89
C GLY A 62 -5.64 -11.64 -17.76
N GLY A 63 -5.54 -10.62 -18.61
CA GLY A 63 -6.64 -10.30 -19.53
C GLY A 63 -7.01 -8.83 -19.57
N GLU A 64 -8.20 -8.53 -20.07
CA GLU A 64 -8.72 -7.18 -20.18
C GLU A 64 -9.79 -6.92 -19.11
N PHE A 65 -9.53 -5.94 -18.26
CA PHE A 65 -10.39 -5.59 -17.14
C PHE A 65 -10.98 -4.21 -17.35
N THR A 66 -12.28 -4.09 -17.12
CA THR A 66 -13.01 -2.83 -17.25
C THR A 66 -13.18 -2.19 -15.87
N PHE A 67 -12.85 -0.91 -15.78
CA PHE A 67 -13.06 -0.12 -14.58
C PHE A 67 -13.68 1.24 -14.91
N SER A 68 -14.32 1.87 -13.95
CA SER A 68 -14.95 3.16 -14.13
C SER A 68 -14.60 4.12 -13.01
N TYR A 69 -14.43 5.39 -13.36
CA TYR A 69 -14.13 6.46 -12.42
C TYR A 69 -14.86 7.74 -12.80
N LYS A 70 -14.96 8.68 -11.87
CA LYS A 70 -15.51 10.00 -12.11
C LYS A 70 -14.37 10.99 -12.37
N ARG A 71 -14.52 11.85 -13.38
CA ARG A 71 -13.59 12.94 -13.65
C ARG A 71 -14.31 14.24 -13.95
N PHE A 72 -13.65 15.35 -13.71
CA PHE A 72 -14.10 16.64 -14.19
C PHE A 72 -13.75 16.74 -15.66
N LYS A 73 -14.74 17.05 -16.47
CA LYS A 73 -14.60 17.28 -17.90
C LYS A 73 -15.02 18.70 -18.22
N ARG A 74 -14.19 19.41 -18.98
CA ARG A 74 -14.49 20.75 -19.43
C ARG A 74 -15.56 20.71 -20.52
N GLN A 75 -16.61 21.52 -20.37
CA GLN A 75 -17.65 21.70 -21.36
C GLN A 75 -17.88 23.21 -21.53
N GLY A 76 -17.22 23.79 -22.56
CA GLY A 76 -17.18 25.24 -22.73
C GLY A 76 -16.42 25.94 -21.58
N THR A 77 -17.10 26.78 -20.84
CA THR A 77 -16.58 27.51 -19.67
C THR A 77 -16.84 26.81 -18.35
N SER A 78 -17.68 25.75 -18.33
CA SER A 78 -18.01 25.00 -17.10
C SER A 78 -17.26 23.69 -17.00
N MET A 79 -17.17 23.18 -15.76
CA MET A 79 -16.59 21.88 -15.42
C MET A 79 -17.69 20.94 -14.93
N GLU A 80 -17.88 19.83 -15.62
CA GLU A 80 -18.88 18.83 -15.26
C GLU A 80 -18.25 17.52 -14.78
N THR A 81 -18.88 16.87 -13.82
CA THR A 81 -18.47 15.53 -13.39
C THR A 81 -19.00 14.48 -14.36
N LYS A 82 -18.10 13.76 -15.02
CA LYS A 82 -18.46 12.69 -15.95
C LYS A 82 -17.89 11.35 -15.49
N ARG A 83 -18.74 10.30 -15.52
CA ARG A 83 -18.27 8.92 -15.35
C ARG A 83 -17.60 8.46 -16.65
N THR A 84 -16.40 7.93 -16.52
CA THR A 84 -15.61 7.40 -17.65
C THR A 84 -15.31 5.93 -17.36
N THR A 85 -15.52 5.09 -18.36
CA THR A 85 -15.21 3.66 -18.32
C THR A 85 -14.00 3.40 -19.22
N MET A 86 -13.04 2.65 -18.72
CA MET A 86 -11.83 2.30 -19.44
C MET A 86 -11.52 0.82 -19.28
N LYS A 87 -10.72 0.31 -20.19
CA LYS A 87 -10.21 -1.06 -20.18
C LYS A 87 -8.72 -1.03 -19.92
N LEU A 88 -8.26 -1.92 -19.05
CA LEU A 88 -6.85 -2.11 -18.73
C LEU A 88 -6.48 -3.55 -19.01
N ARG A 89 -5.45 -3.75 -19.84
CA ARG A 89 -4.89 -5.06 -20.08
C ARG A 89 -3.79 -5.36 -19.06
N LEU A 90 -3.96 -6.43 -18.29
CA LEU A 90 -2.97 -6.98 -17.39
C LEU A 90 -2.32 -8.21 -18.02
N LYS A 91 -1.02 -8.37 -17.77
CA LYS A 91 -0.31 -9.60 -18.13
C LYS A 91 -0.65 -10.69 -17.12
N PRO A 92 -0.59 -11.99 -17.52
CA PRO A 92 -0.66 -13.11 -16.59
C PRO A 92 0.36 -12.96 -15.45
N GLY A 93 -0.03 -13.33 -14.23
CA GLY A 93 0.82 -13.20 -13.05
C GLY A 93 0.95 -11.77 -12.53
N ALA A 94 -0.08 -10.95 -12.68
CA ALA A 94 -0.09 -9.59 -12.11
C ALA A 94 0.07 -9.63 -10.58
N THR A 95 0.88 -8.75 -10.01
CA THR A 95 1.14 -8.68 -8.57
C THR A 95 0.22 -7.68 -7.87
N HIS A 96 -0.17 -7.98 -6.61
CA HIS A 96 -0.93 -7.07 -5.77
C HIS A 96 -0.18 -5.75 -5.57
N GLY A 97 -0.91 -4.65 -5.55
CA GLY A 97 -0.32 -3.31 -5.37
C GLY A 97 0.35 -2.72 -6.62
N THR A 98 0.46 -3.48 -7.71
CA THR A 98 1.03 -2.95 -8.96
C THR A 98 0.23 -1.76 -9.46
N THR A 99 0.93 -0.69 -9.81
CA THR A 99 0.32 0.54 -10.32
C THR A 99 0.55 0.72 -11.81
N LYS A 100 -0.45 1.25 -12.51
CA LYS A 100 -0.35 1.65 -13.91
C LYS A 100 -0.85 3.07 -14.11
N THR A 101 0.00 3.93 -14.67
CA THR A 101 -0.36 5.32 -14.97
C THR A 101 -0.88 5.45 -16.38
N LEU A 102 -2.11 5.95 -16.52
CA LEU A 102 -2.75 6.29 -17.78
C LEU A 102 -2.65 7.81 -17.95
N LYS A 103 -1.68 8.23 -18.74
CA LYS A 103 -1.39 9.65 -18.97
C LYS A 103 -2.56 10.38 -19.64
N GLY A 104 -2.88 11.58 -19.16
CA GLY A 104 -3.90 12.44 -19.75
C GLY A 104 -5.33 11.90 -19.68
N GLN A 105 -5.62 10.92 -18.82
CA GLN A 105 -6.96 10.35 -18.67
C GLN A 105 -7.69 10.86 -17.40
N GLY A 106 -7.03 11.69 -16.59
CA GLY A 106 -7.58 12.27 -15.37
C GLY A 106 -8.52 13.45 -15.60
N HIS A 107 -8.54 14.36 -14.62
CA HIS A 107 -9.33 15.59 -14.67
C HIS A 107 -8.85 16.52 -15.80
N ASP A 108 -9.78 17.20 -16.45
CA ASP A 108 -9.44 18.31 -17.33
C ASP A 108 -9.01 19.51 -16.48
N HIS A 109 -8.02 20.28 -16.94
CA HIS A 109 -7.62 21.55 -16.34
C HIS A 109 -8.26 22.71 -17.13
N PRO A 110 -8.69 23.79 -16.49
CA PRO A 110 -9.28 24.94 -17.20
C PRO A 110 -8.35 25.58 -18.22
N GLU A 111 -7.04 25.67 -17.91
CA GLU A 111 -6.03 26.37 -18.70
C GLU A 111 -4.71 25.60 -18.82
N GLY A 112 -4.70 24.31 -18.52
CA GLY A 112 -3.47 23.51 -18.51
C GLY A 112 -3.65 22.10 -19.05
N GLU A 113 -2.69 21.24 -18.70
CA GLU A 113 -2.70 19.84 -19.12
C GLU A 113 -3.70 19.02 -18.32
N ARG A 114 -4.25 18.03 -18.98
CA ARG A 114 -5.09 17.02 -18.32
C ARG A 114 -4.27 16.20 -17.32
N GLY A 115 -4.87 15.89 -16.17
CA GLY A 115 -4.29 15.00 -15.17
C GLY A 115 -4.18 13.54 -15.65
N ASP A 116 -3.51 12.73 -14.86
CA ASP A 116 -3.36 11.31 -15.11
C ASP A 116 -4.34 10.47 -14.28
N VAL A 117 -4.51 9.20 -14.64
CA VAL A 117 -5.16 8.20 -13.80
C VAL A 117 -4.11 7.18 -13.39
N VAL A 118 -3.98 6.94 -12.10
CA VAL A 118 -3.15 5.86 -11.55
C VAL A 118 -4.10 4.75 -11.12
N VAL A 119 -3.97 3.62 -11.79
CA VAL A 119 -4.75 2.41 -11.47
C VAL A 119 -3.88 1.49 -10.63
N THR A 120 -4.35 1.17 -9.42
CA THR A 120 -3.70 0.21 -8.51
C THR A 120 -4.44 -1.11 -8.58
N VAL A 121 -3.73 -2.18 -8.93
CA VAL A 121 -4.28 -3.55 -8.94
C VAL A 121 -4.42 -4.03 -7.51
N ARG A 122 -5.62 -4.39 -7.08
CA ARG A 122 -5.92 -4.97 -5.78
C ARG A 122 -6.44 -6.38 -6.00
N ILE A 123 -5.67 -7.37 -5.60
CA ILE A 123 -6.04 -8.77 -5.71
C ILE A 123 -6.76 -9.16 -4.42
N ASP A 124 -7.97 -9.68 -4.55
CA ASP A 124 -8.70 -10.24 -3.41
C ASP A 124 -7.94 -11.48 -2.92
N ALA A 125 -7.54 -11.46 -1.67
CA ALA A 125 -6.80 -12.55 -1.05
C ALA A 125 -7.68 -13.77 -0.70
N GLY A 126 -9.00 -13.57 -0.63
CA GLY A 126 -9.94 -14.58 -0.17
C GLY A 126 -10.05 -14.65 1.36
N GLU A 127 -10.88 -15.58 1.84
CA GLU A 127 -11.12 -15.79 3.26
C GLU A 127 -9.85 -16.34 3.94
N HIS A 128 -9.56 -15.88 5.15
CA HIS A 128 -8.36 -16.22 5.95
C HIS A 128 -7.01 -15.80 5.35
N PHE A 129 -7.01 -15.05 4.24
CA PHE A 129 -5.80 -14.53 3.63
C PHE A 129 -5.82 -13.00 3.60
N ARG A 130 -4.64 -12.38 3.73
CA ARG A 130 -4.47 -10.94 3.53
C ARG A 130 -3.14 -10.63 2.87
N TRP A 131 -3.10 -9.49 2.20
CA TRP A 131 -1.87 -8.98 1.62
C TRP A 131 -1.16 -8.07 2.63
N GLU A 132 0.13 -8.31 2.84
CA GLU A 132 1.06 -7.40 3.49
C GLU A 132 2.11 -6.95 2.47
N GLY A 133 1.86 -5.80 1.83
CA GLY A 133 2.62 -5.39 0.65
C GLY A 133 2.40 -6.34 -0.52
N ASP A 134 3.44 -7.03 -0.95
CA ASP A 134 3.43 -8.07 -2.00
C ASP A 134 3.39 -9.51 -1.45
N GLN A 135 3.45 -9.66 -0.13
CA GLN A 135 3.44 -10.97 0.54
C GLN A 135 2.02 -11.38 0.92
N LEU A 136 1.72 -12.64 0.71
CA LEU A 136 0.47 -13.25 1.14
C LEU A 136 0.65 -13.83 2.55
N VAL A 137 -0.24 -13.45 3.44
CA VAL A 137 -0.32 -13.96 4.83
C VAL A 137 -1.61 -14.74 4.98
N GLN A 138 -1.52 -15.94 5.52
CA GLN A 138 -2.65 -16.79 5.88
C GLN A 138 -2.79 -16.88 7.39
N GLU A 139 -3.97 -16.58 7.90
CA GLU A 139 -4.33 -16.79 9.28
C GLU A 139 -4.64 -18.26 9.54
N VAL A 140 -3.96 -18.85 10.51
CA VAL A 140 -4.11 -20.24 10.89
C VAL A 140 -4.71 -20.30 12.29
N PRO A 141 -5.99 -20.67 12.43
CA PRO A 141 -6.60 -20.84 13.73
C PRO A 141 -6.06 -22.06 14.46
N VAL A 142 -5.48 -21.85 15.64
CA VAL A 142 -4.87 -22.91 16.46
C VAL A 142 -5.59 -22.98 17.81
N PRO A 143 -6.03 -24.17 18.25
CA PRO A 143 -6.59 -24.33 19.57
C PRO A 143 -5.58 -23.94 20.66
N TYR A 144 -6.05 -23.30 21.75
CA TYR A 144 -5.19 -22.87 22.85
C TYR A 144 -4.32 -24.02 23.41
N SER A 145 -4.90 -25.20 23.58
CA SER A 145 -4.16 -26.39 24.05
C SER A 145 -3.00 -26.77 23.14
N VAL A 146 -3.17 -26.63 21.81
CA VAL A 146 -2.12 -26.92 20.84
C VAL A 146 -1.05 -25.83 20.84
N MET A 147 -1.42 -24.57 21.06
CA MET A 147 -0.45 -23.49 21.23
C MET A 147 0.46 -23.72 22.44
N MET A 148 -0.12 -24.15 23.57
CA MET A 148 0.64 -24.33 24.80
C MET A 148 1.45 -25.62 24.82
N LEU A 149 0.87 -26.74 24.40
CA LEU A 149 1.45 -28.07 24.50
C LEU A 149 2.16 -28.55 23.24
N GLY A 150 1.99 -27.82 22.15
CA GLY A 150 2.39 -28.28 20.83
C GLY A 150 1.39 -29.28 20.25
N GLY A 151 1.55 -29.59 18.98
CA GLY A 151 0.68 -30.54 18.30
C GLY A 151 0.65 -30.36 16.78
N LYS A 152 -0.44 -30.81 16.18
CA LYS A 152 -0.67 -30.65 14.72
C LYS A 152 -2.02 -30.01 14.48
N VAL A 153 -2.06 -29.08 13.53
CA VAL A 153 -3.28 -28.47 13.03
C VAL A 153 -3.41 -28.71 11.52
N SER A 154 -4.64 -28.88 11.06
CA SER A 154 -4.93 -28.99 9.65
C SER A 154 -5.02 -27.59 9.04
N VAL A 155 -4.31 -27.35 7.95
CA VAL A 155 -4.30 -26.07 7.24
C VAL A 155 -4.63 -26.31 5.77
N GLU A 156 -5.59 -25.59 5.26
CA GLU A 156 -5.88 -25.55 3.83
C GLU A 156 -4.99 -24.49 3.18
N LEU A 157 -4.19 -24.94 2.22
CA LEU A 157 -3.28 -24.07 1.46
C LEU A 157 -4.03 -23.39 0.31
N LEU A 158 -3.44 -22.34 -0.25
CA LEU A 158 -3.96 -21.61 -1.41
C LEU A 158 -4.29 -22.53 -2.61
N SER A 159 -3.59 -23.65 -2.73
CA SER A 159 -3.85 -24.67 -3.76
C SER A 159 -5.10 -25.54 -3.50
N GLY A 160 -5.84 -25.31 -2.44
CA GLY A 160 -6.97 -26.14 -2.00
C GLY A 160 -6.56 -27.47 -1.36
N LYS A 161 -5.26 -27.73 -1.23
CA LYS A 161 -4.74 -28.93 -0.56
C LYS A 161 -4.68 -28.71 0.93
N THR A 162 -5.16 -29.69 1.68
CA THR A 162 -5.05 -29.72 3.13
C THR A 162 -3.75 -30.39 3.57
N GLY A 163 -3.02 -29.73 4.44
CA GLY A 163 -1.78 -30.23 5.04
C GLY A 163 -1.84 -30.24 6.57
N ASN A 164 -1.00 -31.07 7.20
CA ASN A 164 -0.80 -31.02 8.65
C ASN A 164 0.41 -30.16 8.98
N LEU A 165 0.19 -29.11 9.74
CA LEU A 165 1.22 -28.21 10.24
C LEU A 165 1.56 -28.58 11.69
N SER A 166 2.83 -28.81 11.98
CA SER A 166 3.28 -28.98 13.37
C SER A 166 3.40 -27.62 14.04
N VAL A 167 2.83 -27.49 15.21
CA VAL A 167 2.91 -26.30 16.06
C VAL A 167 3.80 -26.65 17.26
N ASP A 168 4.79 -25.83 17.51
CA ASP A 168 5.72 -26.05 18.62
C ASP A 168 5.06 -25.64 19.96
N PRO A 169 5.46 -26.26 21.10
CA PRO A 169 4.96 -25.84 22.40
C PRO A 169 5.29 -24.37 22.68
N MET A 170 4.41 -23.70 23.40
CA MET A 170 4.54 -22.26 23.77
C MET A 170 4.51 -21.30 22.56
N THR A 171 3.92 -21.72 21.44
CA THR A 171 3.62 -20.83 20.31
C THR A 171 2.65 -19.75 20.74
N GLN A 172 2.93 -18.51 20.34
CA GLN A 172 2.11 -17.33 20.70
C GLN A 172 1.22 -16.90 19.56
N VAL A 173 0.17 -16.15 19.89
CA VAL A 173 -0.67 -15.48 18.88
C VAL A 173 0.17 -14.44 18.15
N GLY A 174 0.14 -14.46 16.82
CA GLY A 174 0.95 -13.58 15.97
C GLY A 174 2.30 -14.17 15.58
N ASP A 175 2.70 -15.33 16.13
CA ASP A 175 3.89 -16.04 15.63
C ASP A 175 3.70 -16.41 14.16
N ARG A 176 4.79 -16.30 13.40
CA ARG A 176 4.76 -16.48 11.96
C ARG A 176 5.69 -17.58 11.49
N ARG A 177 5.22 -18.36 10.52
CA ARG A 177 6.02 -19.38 9.84
C ARG A 177 5.95 -19.19 8.34
N ARG A 178 7.11 -19.15 7.70
CA ARG A 178 7.21 -19.02 6.23
C ARG A 178 7.13 -20.41 5.58
N MET A 179 6.33 -20.51 4.54
CA MET A 179 6.27 -21.65 3.63
C MET A 179 6.75 -21.21 2.25
N ALA A 180 7.90 -21.73 1.85
CA ALA A 180 8.48 -21.39 0.55
C ALA A 180 7.62 -21.93 -0.60
N LYS A 181 7.40 -21.11 -1.63
CA LYS A 181 6.67 -21.47 -2.86
C LYS A 181 5.23 -21.95 -2.66
N ALA A 182 4.62 -21.64 -1.52
CA ALA A 182 3.24 -22.02 -1.22
C ALA A 182 2.25 -20.86 -1.40
N GLY A 183 2.74 -19.65 -1.71
CA GLY A 183 1.95 -18.46 -1.92
C GLY A 183 1.57 -18.22 -3.38
N TYR A 184 0.98 -17.06 -3.61
CA TYR A 184 0.51 -16.62 -4.92
C TYR A 184 1.66 -16.57 -5.93
N ASN A 185 1.40 -17.05 -7.15
CA ASN A 185 2.33 -17.06 -8.30
C ASN A 185 3.71 -17.69 -7.98
N GLY A 186 3.73 -18.73 -7.12
CA GLY A 186 4.97 -19.40 -6.70
C GLY A 186 5.82 -18.59 -5.71
N GLY A 187 5.27 -17.52 -5.16
CA GLY A 187 5.86 -16.77 -4.05
C GLY A 187 5.77 -17.54 -2.73
N ASP A 188 6.27 -16.92 -1.68
CA ASP A 188 6.18 -17.50 -0.35
C ASP A 188 4.83 -17.18 0.30
N LEU A 189 4.39 -18.09 1.17
CA LEU A 189 3.23 -17.91 2.03
C LEU A 189 3.71 -17.75 3.48
N THR A 190 3.24 -16.71 4.13
CA THR A 190 3.46 -16.53 5.57
C THR A 190 2.22 -17.05 6.31
N LEU A 191 2.40 -18.04 7.17
CA LEU A 191 1.37 -18.51 8.09
C LEU A 191 1.48 -17.71 9.38
N GLU A 192 0.39 -17.13 9.87
CA GLU A 192 0.30 -16.43 11.13
C GLU A 192 -0.65 -17.17 12.05
N PHE A 193 -0.16 -17.59 13.22
CA PHE A 193 -0.97 -18.33 14.17
C PHE A 193 -1.91 -17.38 14.93
N ILE A 194 -3.20 -17.67 14.83
CA ILE A 194 -4.25 -16.97 15.58
C ILE A 194 -4.93 -17.97 16.53
N LEU A 195 -5.53 -17.45 17.60
CA LEU A 195 -6.33 -18.32 18.48
C LEU A 195 -7.59 -18.76 17.74
N ALA A 196 -7.85 -20.08 17.79
CA ALA A 196 -9.09 -20.60 17.24
C ALA A 196 -10.29 -20.05 18.01
N ASP A 197 -11.23 -19.47 17.27
CA ASP A 197 -12.46 -18.93 17.86
C ASP A 197 -13.48 -20.06 18.13
N HIS A 198 -14.23 -19.92 19.21
CA HIS A 198 -15.23 -20.88 19.62
C HIS A 198 -16.50 -20.14 20.08
N ASP A 199 -17.58 -20.30 19.33
CA ASP A 199 -18.88 -19.69 19.68
C ASP A 199 -19.42 -20.20 21.01
N ASN A 200 -19.20 -21.49 21.33
CA ASN A 200 -19.70 -22.11 22.54
C ASN A 200 -18.71 -23.13 23.12
N LEU A 201 -18.54 -23.10 24.42
CA LEU A 201 -17.75 -24.09 25.16
C LEU A 201 -18.65 -25.17 25.77
N THR A 202 -18.25 -26.42 25.62
CA THR A 202 -18.89 -27.54 26.31
C THR A 202 -18.64 -27.44 27.82
N LYS A 203 -19.51 -28.08 28.62
CA LYS A 203 -19.35 -28.11 30.11
C LYS A 203 -17.97 -28.66 30.52
N THR A 204 -17.44 -29.63 29.80
CA THR A 204 -16.13 -30.23 30.03
C THR A 204 -15.00 -29.23 29.77
N GLN A 205 -15.07 -28.48 28.66
CA GLN A 205 -14.10 -27.44 28.32
C GLN A 205 -14.13 -26.29 29.36
N GLN A 206 -15.34 -25.86 29.75
CA GLN A 206 -15.49 -24.83 30.79
C GLN A 206 -14.87 -25.27 32.13
N LYS A 207 -15.07 -26.55 32.50
CA LYS A 207 -14.43 -27.09 33.72
C LYS A 207 -12.92 -27.09 33.61
N ALA A 208 -12.37 -27.59 32.49
CA ALA A 208 -10.93 -27.60 32.25
C ALA A 208 -10.29 -26.21 32.31
N LEU A 209 -10.96 -25.20 31.70
CA LEU A 209 -10.49 -23.81 31.72
C LEU A 209 -10.53 -23.22 33.17
N ARG A 210 -11.58 -23.54 33.95
CA ARG A 210 -11.64 -23.10 35.37
C ARG A 210 -10.53 -23.74 36.22
N ASP A 211 -10.24 -25.02 35.96
CA ASP A 211 -9.18 -25.72 36.68
C ASP A 211 -7.80 -25.20 36.28
N LEU A 212 -7.59 -24.86 34.97
CA LEU A 212 -6.40 -24.19 34.50
C LEU A 212 -6.21 -22.81 35.18
N GLY A 213 -7.27 -21.98 35.24
CA GLY A 213 -7.22 -20.69 35.90
C GLY A 213 -6.86 -20.75 37.39
N LYS A 214 -7.16 -21.88 38.10
CA LYS A 214 -6.73 -22.08 39.48
C LYS A 214 -5.22 -22.33 39.62
N THR A 215 -4.56 -22.77 38.58
CA THR A 215 -3.10 -23.02 38.55
C THR A 215 -2.28 -21.80 38.20
N GLY A 216 -2.95 -20.69 37.84
CA GLY A 216 -2.29 -19.43 37.52
C GLY A 216 -1.93 -19.27 36.01
N LEU A 217 -2.52 -20.10 35.17
CA LEU A 217 -2.43 -20.01 33.71
C LEU A 217 -3.71 -19.44 33.12
#